data_5c1f7884773d85b8cb6691a6a1a85bfe
#
_entry.id   5c1f7884773d85b8cb6691a6a1a85bfe
#
_cell.length_a   1.000
_cell.length_b   1.000
_cell.length_c   1.000
_cell.angle_alpha   90.00
_cell.angle_beta   90.00
_cell.angle_gamma   90.00
#
_symmetry.space_group_name_H-M   'P 1'
#
loop_
_entity.id
_entity.type
_entity.pdbx_description
1 polymer ?
#
loop_
_entity_poly.entity_id
_entity_poly.type
_entity_poly.pdbx_seq_one_letter_code
_entity_poly.pdbx_strand_id
1 'polypeptide(L)'
;GSTNAALHLPAIAHEAGIEFNLFDVAEIFKKTPYIADLKPGGRYVAKDLFEAGGIPLLMKTLLEHGFLHGDCLTVTGRTMAENMAAVKWNPHQDVIRPANNPFTVTGGVVGLKGNLAPEGAIVKVAGMKNLTFSGPARCFDNEESCFEAVSKKQYKVSLSVK
;
A
#
# COMPACT_ATOMS: atom_id res chain seq x y z
N GLY A 1 0.91 1.04 1.77
CA GLY A 1 -0.04 -0.05 1.61
C GLY A 1 0.63 -1.41 1.48
N SER A 2 -0.03 -2.45 1.93
CA SER A 2 0.41 -3.83 1.80
C SER A 2 -0.56 -4.61 0.91
N THR A 3 -0.04 -5.39 -0.04
CA THR A 3 -0.85 -6.31 -0.84
C THR A 3 -1.48 -7.42 0.03
N ASN A 4 -0.85 -7.76 1.17
CA ASN A 4 -1.43 -8.69 2.15
C ASN A 4 -2.77 -8.17 2.71
N ALA A 5 -2.93 -6.87 2.92
CA ALA A 5 -4.20 -6.30 3.38
C ALA A 5 -5.33 -6.57 2.37
N ALA A 6 -5.03 -6.55 1.08
CA ALA A 6 -6.01 -6.84 0.03
C ALA A 6 -6.50 -8.30 0.01
N LEU A 7 -5.74 -9.21 0.61
CA LEU A 7 -6.11 -10.63 0.77
C LEU A 7 -6.77 -10.90 2.12
N HIS A 8 -6.14 -10.43 3.19
CA HIS A 8 -6.55 -10.82 4.55
C HIS A 8 -7.74 -10.02 5.07
N LEU A 9 -7.90 -8.74 4.73
CA LEU A 9 -9.06 -7.97 5.17
C LEU A 9 -10.38 -8.48 4.60
N PRO A 10 -10.50 -8.80 3.30
CA PRO A 10 -11.68 -9.46 2.77
C PRO A 10 -11.96 -10.83 3.42
N ALA A 11 -10.93 -11.61 3.71
CA ALA A 11 -11.10 -12.91 4.39
C ALA A 11 -11.64 -12.75 5.82
N ILE A 12 -11.13 -11.78 6.59
CA ILE A 12 -11.62 -11.46 7.94
C ILE A 12 -13.06 -10.95 7.88
N ALA A 13 -13.37 -10.09 6.91
CA ALA A 13 -14.73 -9.57 6.70
C ALA A 13 -15.71 -10.69 6.38
N HIS A 14 -15.32 -11.63 5.53
CA HIS A 14 -16.13 -12.81 5.18
C HIS A 14 -16.48 -13.64 6.42
N GLU A 15 -15.52 -13.94 7.28
CA GLU A 15 -15.75 -14.66 8.54
C GLU A 15 -16.67 -13.89 9.51
N ALA A 16 -16.67 -12.56 9.43
CA ALA A 16 -17.55 -11.69 10.21
C ALA A 16 -18.92 -11.45 9.57
N GLY A 17 -19.22 -12.04 8.40
CA GLY A 17 -20.45 -11.83 7.64
C GLY A 17 -20.59 -10.42 7.06
N ILE A 18 -19.46 -9.73 6.81
CA ILE A 18 -19.40 -8.38 6.24
C ILE A 18 -19.01 -8.46 4.77
N GLU A 19 -19.79 -7.82 3.91
CA GLU A 19 -19.41 -7.67 2.50
C GLU A 19 -18.26 -6.66 2.38
N PHE A 20 -17.09 -7.17 2.03
CA PHE A 20 -15.90 -6.38 1.78
C PHE A 20 -14.96 -7.14 0.85
N ASN A 21 -14.58 -6.55 -0.26
CA ASN A 21 -13.87 -7.24 -1.32
C ASN A 21 -12.61 -6.47 -1.77
N LEU A 22 -11.90 -7.01 -2.74
CA LEU A 22 -10.67 -6.43 -3.29
C LEU A 22 -10.87 -5.00 -3.82
N PHE A 23 -12.02 -4.72 -4.42
CA PHE A 23 -12.28 -3.39 -5.01
C PHE A 23 -12.58 -2.35 -3.94
N ASP A 24 -13.20 -2.73 -2.81
CA ASP A 24 -13.36 -1.85 -1.65
C ASP A 24 -12.00 -1.44 -1.09
N VAL A 25 -11.07 -2.40 -0.97
CA VAL A 25 -9.68 -2.11 -0.59
C VAL A 25 -9.03 -1.15 -1.58
N ALA A 26 -9.20 -1.38 -2.87
CA ALA A 26 -8.64 -0.52 -3.92
C ALA A 26 -9.19 0.92 -3.86
N GLU A 27 -10.49 1.09 -3.60
CA GLU A 27 -11.11 2.41 -3.45
C GLU A 27 -10.61 3.16 -2.20
N ILE A 28 -10.36 2.45 -1.10
CA ILE A 28 -9.73 3.04 0.09
C ILE A 28 -8.30 3.51 -0.23
N PHE A 29 -7.51 2.71 -0.94
CA PHE A 29 -6.17 3.11 -1.35
C PHE A 29 -6.15 4.33 -2.28
N LYS A 30 -7.13 4.48 -3.16
CA LYS A 30 -7.26 5.67 -4.02
C LYS A 30 -7.46 6.97 -3.22
N LYS A 31 -8.11 6.87 -2.08
CA LYS A 31 -8.47 8.02 -1.23
C LYS A 31 -7.44 8.30 -0.13
N THR A 32 -6.56 7.36 0.18
CA THR A 32 -5.61 7.44 1.30
C THR A 32 -4.23 7.77 0.77
N PRO A 33 -3.60 8.88 1.19
CA PRO A 33 -2.30 9.29 0.67
C PRO A 33 -1.17 8.36 1.10
N TYR A 34 -0.12 8.29 0.29
CA TYR A 34 1.13 7.62 0.65
C TYR A 34 2.04 8.59 1.41
N ILE A 35 2.17 8.40 2.71
CA ILE A 35 2.86 9.33 3.63
C ILE A 35 4.05 8.73 4.38
N ALA A 36 4.25 7.40 4.34
CA ALA A 36 5.34 6.74 5.06
C ALA A 36 6.39 6.17 4.11
N ASP A 37 7.63 6.65 4.19
CA ASP A 37 8.75 6.33 3.30
C ASP A 37 9.41 4.98 3.66
N LEU A 38 8.64 3.89 3.65
CA LEU A 38 9.06 2.58 4.12
C LEU A 38 9.38 1.61 2.97
N LYS A 39 10.41 0.79 3.17
CA LYS A 39 10.73 -0.32 2.27
C LYS A 39 9.53 -1.29 2.11
N PRO A 40 9.39 -1.94 0.94
CA PRO A 40 10.31 -1.97 -0.19
C PRO A 40 10.20 -0.79 -1.17
N GLY A 41 9.19 0.06 -1.05
CA GLY A 41 8.97 1.21 -1.94
C GLY A 41 9.72 2.48 -1.55
N GLY A 42 10.16 2.59 -0.30
CA GLY A 42 10.84 3.73 0.28
C GLY A 42 12.22 3.40 0.84
N ARG A 43 12.77 4.34 1.64
CA ARG A 43 14.15 4.30 2.15
C ARG A 43 14.28 3.57 3.49
N TYR A 44 13.30 3.69 4.37
CA TYR A 44 13.36 3.35 5.79
C TYR A 44 12.79 1.97 6.10
N VAL A 45 13.14 1.43 7.28
CA VAL A 45 12.63 0.16 7.80
C VAL A 45 11.73 0.39 9.02
N ALA A 46 11.16 -0.68 9.59
CA ALA A 46 10.24 -0.58 10.71
C ALA A 46 10.85 0.06 11.97
N LYS A 47 12.16 -0.11 12.20
CA LYS A 47 12.89 0.56 13.29
C LYS A 47 12.85 2.07 13.14
N ASP A 48 13.13 2.58 11.95
CA ASP A 48 13.11 4.02 11.66
C ASP A 48 11.71 4.61 11.86
N LEU A 49 10.66 3.86 11.46
CA LEU A 49 9.28 4.23 11.72
C LEU A 49 9.01 4.36 13.22
N PHE A 50 9.46 3.39 14.02
CA PHE A 50 9.31 3.43 15.47
C PHE A 50 9.98 4.66 16.08
N GLU A 51 11.21 4.95 15.70
CA GLU A 51 11.98 6.12 16.17
C GLU A 51 11.36 7.44 15.71
N ALA A 52 10.70 7.47 14.56
CA ALA A 52 9.98 8.65 14.05
C ALA A 52 8.71 8.99 14.86
N GLY A 53 8.17 8.06 15.64
CA GLY A 53 6.93 8.19 16.41
C GLY A 53 5.95 7.04 16.19
N GLY A 54 6.32 6.06 15.36
CA GLY A 54 5.65 4.79 15.19
C GLY A 54 4.28 4.88 14.52
N ILE A 55 3.55 3.79 14.65
CA ILE A 55 2.16 3.69 14.19
C ILE A 55 1.25 4.76 14.81
N PRO A 56 1.39 5.12 16.11
CA PRO A 56 0.58 6.21 16.66
C PRO A 56 0.73 7.54 15.91
N LEU A 57 1.94 7.95 15.53
CA LEU A 57 2.15 9.17 14.76
C LEU A 57 1.55 9.08 13.35
N LEU A 58 1.71 7.92 12.69
CA LEU A 58 1.09 7.67 11.38
C LEU A 58 -0.43 7.79 11.46
N MET A 59 -1.06 7.14 12.45
CA MET A 59 -2.51 7.19 12.64
C MET A 59 -3.00 8.58 13.01
N LYS A 60 -2.29 9.30 13.88
CA LYS A 60 -2.58 10.68 14.24
C LYS A 60 -2.59 11.57 12.99
N THR A 61 -1.57 11.44 12.14
CA THR A 61 -1.44 12.21 10.90
C THR A 61 -2.62 11.97 9.95
N LEU A 62 -3.03 10.72 9.80
CA LEU A 62 -4.20 10.36 8.96
C LEU A 62 -5.52 10.85 9.59
N LEU A 63 -5.66 10.74 10.90
CA LEU A 63 -6.85 11.17 11.63
C LEU A 63 -7.10 12.69 11.51
N GLU A 64 -6.05 13.49 11.70
CA GLU A 64 -6.12 14.96 11.61
C GLU A 64 -6.51 15.48 10.22
N HIS A 65 -6.34 14.64 9.19
CA HIS A 65 -6.70 14.99 7.81
C HIS A 65 -7.94 14.24 7.31
N GLY A 66 -8.71 13.61 8.20
CA GLY A 66 -9.99 12.99 7.88
C GLY A 66 -9.91 11.64 7.15
N PHE A 67 -8.76 10.97 7.20
CA PHE A 67 -8.58 9.63 6.59
C PHE A 67 -8.87 8.47 7.55
N LEU A 68 -9.18 8.75 8.82
CA LEU A 68 -9.59 7.77 9.81
C LEU A 68 -10.84 8.26 10.55
N HIS A 69 -11.66 7.32 10.98
CA HIS A 69 -12.83 7.57 11.83
C HIS A 69 -12.38 7.70 13.29
N GLY A 70 -12.47 8.91 13.84
CA GLY A 70 -12.02 9.23 15.18
C GLY A 70 -12.93 8.72 16.29
N ASP A 71 -14.20 8.52 15.98
CA ASP A 71 -15.26 8.08 16.88
C ASP A 71 -15.33 6.57 17.09
N CYS A 72 -14.62 5.78 16.26
CA CYS A 72 -14.61 4.34 16.39
C CYS A 72 -13.95 3.89 17.70
N LEU A 73 -14.64 2.99 18.42
CA LEU A 73 -14.14 2.37 19.64
C LEU A 73 -12.97 1.42 19.33
N THR A 74 -11.96 1.43 20.19
CA THR A 74 -10.78 0.58 20.06
C THR A 74 -10.70 -0.46 21.18
N VAL A 75 -9.75 -1.36 21.12
CA VAL A 75 -9.48 -2.40 22.13
C VAL A 75 -9.13 -1.83 23.52
N THR A 76 -8.78 -0.55 23.61
CA THR A 76 -8.49 0.13 24.89
C THR A 76 -9.76 0.56 25.63
N GLY A 77 -10.94 0.39 25.04
CA GLY A 77 -12.20 0.94 25.56
C GLY A 77 -12.37 2.44 25.33
N ARG A 78 -11.44 3.07 24.58
CA ARG A 78 -11.48 4.48 24.17
C ARG A 78 -11.64 4.59 22.66
N THR A 79 -12.07 5.73 22.20
CA THR A 79 -12.14 6.03 20.78
C THR A 79 -10.75 6.19 20.15
N MET A 80 -10.69 6.12 18.83
CA MET A 80 -9.45 6.39 18.09
C MET A 80 -8.92 7.80 18.38
N ALA A 81 -9.79 8.80 18.40
CA ALA A 81 -9.41 10.18 18.68
C ALA A 81 -8.84 10.34 20.09
N GLU A 82 -9.46 9.74 21.10
CA GLU A 82 -8.97 9.77 22.49
C GLU A 82 -7.59 9.12 22.63
N ASN A 83 -7.35 7.99 21.96
CA ASN A 83 -6.05 7.33 21.98
C ASN A 83 -4.96 8.16 21.29
N MET A 84 -5.30 8.92 20.25
CA MET A 84 -4.35 9.74 19.51
C MET A 84 -4.15 11.14 20.12
N ALA A 85 -4.93 11.55 21.12
CA ALA A 85 -4.90 12.90 21.68
C ALA A 85 -3.52 13.30 22.26
N ALA A 86 -2.83 12.36 22.91
CA ALA A 86 -1.51 12.60 23.51
C ALA A 86 -0.34 12.47 22.51
N VAL A 87 -0.56 11.96 21.32
CA VAL A 87 0.49 11.78 20.31
C VAL A 87 0.90 13.14 19.75
N LYS A 88 2.21 13.43 19.74
CA LYS A 88 2.76 14.68 19.23
C LYS A 88 3.55 14.45 17.95
N TRP A 89 3.50 15.44 17.05
CA TRP A 89 4.36 15.46 15.87
C TRP A 89 5.84 15.51 16.27
N ASN A 90 6.65 14.70 15.60
CA ASN A 90 8.11 14.74 15.75
C ASN A 90 8.70 15.54 14.58
N PRO A 91 9.22 16.77 14.82
CA PRO A 91 9.77 17.62 13.76
C PRO A 91 11.14 17.17 13.26
N HIS A 92 11.81 16.25 13.97
CA HIS A 92 13.17 15.79 13.66
C HIS A 92 13.19 14.45 12.89
N GLN A 93 12.11 14.13 12.18
CA GLN A 93 11.99 12.92 11.38
C GLN A 93 11.52 13.23 9.94
N ASP A 94 11.87 12.37 8.99
CA ASP A 94 11.47 12.46 7.58
C ASP A 94 10.91 11.12 7.04
N VAL A 95 10.59 10.20 7.95
CA VAL A 95 10.00 8.88 7.64
C VAL A 95 8.51 9.03 7.33
N ILE A 96 7.81 9.85 8.12
CA ILE A 96 6.37 10.14 7.95
C ILE A 96 6.23 11.59 7.48
N ARG A 97 5.60 11.79 6.33
CA ARG A 97 5.22 13.11 5.84
C ARG A 97 3.87 13.55 6.39
N PRO A 98 3.65 14.88 6.56
CA PRO A 98 2.31 15.39 6.79
C PRO A 98 1.37 15.00 5.65
N ALA A 99 0.10 14.70 5.96
CA ALA A 99 -0.86 14.24 4.95
C ALA A 99 -1.23 15.31 3.90
N ASN A 100 -0.97 16.58 4.18
CA ASN A 100 -1.08 17.68 3.21
C ASN A 100 0.15 17.84 2.29
N ASN A 101 1.22 17.07 2.53
CA ASN A 101 2.40 17.00 1.69
C ASN A 101 2.88 15.54 1.51
N PRO A 102 2.05 14.64 0.98
CA PRO A 102 2.34 13.22 0.84
C PRO A 102 3.39 12.97 -0.27
N PHE A 103 3.89 11.73 -0.36
CA PHE A 103 4.67 11.26 -1.51
C PHE A 103 3.79 11.16 -2.77
N THR A 104 2.58 10.63 -2.59
CA THR A 104 1.51 10.64 -3.59
C THR A 104 0.16 10.83 -2.90
N VAL A 105 -0.79 11.47 -3.58
CA VAL A 105 -2.14 11.71 -3.07
C VAL A 105 -2.99 10.44 -3.01
N THR A 106 -2.54 9.38 -3.66
CA THR A 106 -3.14 8.04 -3.62
C THR A 106 -2.21 7.08 -2.89
N GLY A 107 -2.74 5.98 -2.40
CA GLY A 107 -1.96 4.91 -1.77
C GLY A 107 -1.02 4.21 -2.74
N GLY A 108 -0.05 3.48 -2.19
CA GLY A 108 0.97 2.76 -2.95
C GLY A 108 0.53 1.40 -3.51
N VAL A 109 -0.77 1.13 -3.54
CA VAL A 109 -1.36 -0.12 -4.06
C VAL A 109 -2.56 0.22 -4.93
N VAL A 110 -2.70 -0.47 -6.06
CA VAL A 110 -3.77 -0.26 -7.05
C VAL A 110 -4.47 -1.58 -7.35
N GLY A 111 -5.80 -1.56 -7.37
CA GLY A 111 -6.61 -2.67 -7.92
C GLY A 111 -6.66 -2.56 -9.44
N LEU A 112 -6.46 -3.69 -10.10
CA LEU A 112 -6.54 -3.84 -11.55
C LEU A 112 -7.69 -4.75 -11.94
N LYS A 113 -8.26 -4.52 -13.12
CA LYS A 113 -9.23 -5.40 -13.75
C LYS A 113 -9.02 -5.41 -15.26
N GLY A 114 -9.11 -6.57 -15.87
CA GLY A 114 -8.95 -6.72 -17.31
C GLY A 114 -9.17 -8.15 -17.77
N ASN A 115 -8.94 -8.42 -19.03
CA ASN A 115 -9.16 -9.73 -19.64
C ASN A 115 -8.24 -10.83 -19.07
N LEU A 116 -7.05 -10.47 -18.55
CA LEU A 116 -6.16 -11.41 -17.86
C LEU A 116 -6.56 -11.67 -16.40
N ALA A 117 -7.28 -10.73 -15.78
CA ALA A 117 -7.74 -10.83 -14.40
C ALA A 117 -9.16 -10.25 -14.29
N PRO A 118 -10.18 -10.95 -14.81
CA PRO A 118 -11.56 -10.45 -14.84
C PRO A 118 -12.17 -10.28 -13.44
N GLU A 119 -11.71 -11.07 -12.47
CA GLU A 119 -12.12 -10.98 -11.06
C GLU A 119 -11.28 -9.99 -10.25
N GLY A 120 -10.24 -9.44 -10.86
CA GLY A 120 -9.36 -8.43 -10.26
C GLY A 120 -7.95 -8.96 -9.97
N ALA A 121 -7.04 -7.99 -9.83
CA ALA A 121 -5.67 -8.19 -9.39
C ALA A 121 -5.21 -6.99 -8.56
N ILE A 122 -4.12 -7.14 -7.84
CA ILE A 122 -3.54 -6.08 -7.04
C ILE A 122 -2.09 -5.86 -7.42
N VAL A 123 -1.68 -4.60 -7.52
CA VAL A 123 -0.29 -4.24 -7.78
C VAL A 123 0.19 -3.20 -6.79
N LYS A 124 1.43 -3.37 -6.31
CA LYS A 124 2.12 -2.38 -5.50
C LYS A 124 2.87 -1.43 -6.42
N VAL A 125 2.43 -0.17 -6.45
CA VAL A 125 3.01 0.89 -7.29
C VAL A 125 3.97 1.80 -6.52
N ALA A 126 4.02 1.68 -5.19
CA ALA A 126 4.93 2.44 -4.36
C ALA A 126 6.40 2.21 -4.78
N GLY A 127 7.11 3.27 -5.13
CA GLY A 127 8.48 3.22 -5.62
C GLY A 127 8.63 2.86 -7.10
N MET A 128 7.56 2.59 -7.83
CA MET A 128 7.62 2.37 -9.28
C MET A 128 7.80 3.70 -10.03
N LYS A 129 8.75 3.72 -10.97
CA LYS A 129 9.00 4.90 -11.83
C LYS A 129 8.08 4.93 -13.04
N ASN A 130 7.77 3.76 -13.61
CA ASN A 130 6.93 3.62 -14.80
C ASN A 130 5.70 2.80 -14.43
N LEU A 131 4.52 3.41 -14.61
CA LEU A 131 3.23 2.78 -14.32
C LEU A 131 2.57 2.18 -15.57
N THR A 132 3.10 2.46 -16.75
CA THR A 132 2.58 1.96 -18.02
C THR A 132 3.70 1.29 -18.81
N PHE A 133 3.42 0.11 -19.34
CA PHE A 133 4.32 -0.61 -20.21
C PHE A 133 3.52 -1.29 -21.33
N SER A 134 4.09 -1.28 -22.53
CA SER A 134 3.55 -2.02 -23.67
C SER A 134 4.69 -2.74 -24.37
N GLY A 135 4.49 -4.01 -24.71
CA GLY A 135 5.50 -4.81 -25.37
C GLY A 135 5.03 -6.25 -25.61
N PRO A 136 5.82 -7.05 -26.36
CA PRO A 136 5.51 -8.45 -26.58
C PRO A 136 5.57 -9.22 -25.26
N ALA A 137 4.57 -10.07 -25.03
CA ALA A 137 4.53 -10.96 -23.88
C ALA A 137 5.23 -12.29 -24.22
N ARG A 138 5.96 -12.85 -23.24
CA ARG A 138 6.43 -14.21 -23.26
C ARG A 138 5.74 -14.98 -22.14
N CYS A 139 4.98 -16.01 -22.51
CA CYS A 139 4.26 -16.85 -21.56
C CYS A 139 5.11 -18.06 -21.15
N PHE A 140 4.88 -18.54 -19.93
CA PHE A 140 5.49 -19.72 -19.35
C PHE A 140 4.41 -20.55 -18.67
N ASP A 141 4.55 -21.87 -18.68
CA ASP A 141 3.56 -22.78 -18.12
C ASP A 141 3.66 -22.91 -16.58
N ASN A 142 4.80 -22.51 -16.02
CA ASN A 142 5.06 -22.56 -14.57
C ASN A 142 6.11 -21.53 -14.16
N GLU A 143 6.24 -21.32 -12.84
CA GLU A 143 7.18 -20.36 -12.23
C GLU A 143 8.63 -20.77 -12.50
N GLU A 144 8.96 -22.06 -12.40
CA GLU A 144 10.32 -22.58 -12.54
C GLU A 144 10.89 -22.27 -13.92
N SER A 145 10.12 -22.51 -14.99
CA SER A 145 10.57 -22.21 -16.35
C SER A 145 10.73 -20.71 -16.60
N CYS A 146 9.89 -19.88 -15.99
CA CYS A 146 10.02 -18.43 -16.03
C CYS A 146 11.29 -17.99 -15.30
N PHE A 147 11.51 -18.46 -14.08
CA PHE A 147 12.68 -18.15 -13.27
C PHE A 147 13.98 -18.58 -13.97
N GLU A 148 14.02 -19.78 -14.56
CA GLU A 148 15.18 -20.28 -15.31
C GLU A 148 15.48 -19.38 -16.50
N ALA A 149 14.46 -19.01 -17.29
CA ALA A 149 14.64 -18.14 -18.45
C ALA A 149 15.15 -16.74 -18.05
N VAL A 150 14.65 -16.18 -16.95
CA VAL A 150 15.09 -14.87 -16.43
C VAL A 150 16.52 -14.97 -15.89
N SER A 151 16.82 -15.97 -15.07
CA SER A 151 18.14 -16.17 -14.48
C SER A 151 19.25 -16.40 -15.53
N LYS A 152 18.92 -17.15 -16.58
CA LYS A 152 19.82 -17.41 -17.72
C LYS A 152 19.81 -16.30 -18.77
N LYS A 153 19.05 -15.22 -18.56
CA LYS A 153 18.88 -14.10 -19.52
C LYS A 153 18.49 -14.56 -20.92
N GLN A 154 17.63 -15.55 -21.02
CA GLN A 154 17.12 -16.12 -22.28
C GLN A 154 16.03 -15.25 -22.92
N TYR A 155 16.17 -13.94 -22.87
CA TYR A 155 15.27 -12.97 -23.46
C TYR A 155 16.06 -11.78 -24.00
N LYS A 156 15.54 -11.18 -25.07
CA LYS A 156 16.08 -9.92 -25.56
C LYS A 156 15.24 -8.78 -24.95
N VAL A 157 15.88 -7.90 -24.21
CA VAL A 157 15.25 -6.65 -23.77
C VAL A 157 15.33 -5.70 -24.94
N SER A 158 14.24 -5.49 -25.66
CA SER A 158 14.13 -4.38 -26.58
C SER A 158 13.58 -3.19 -25.80
N LEU A 159 14.46 -2.33 -25.31
CA LEU A 159 14.08 -1.04 -24.76
C LEU A 159 13.78 -0.11 -25.93
N SER A 160 12.54 -0.08 -26.38
CA SER A 160 12.01 1.07 -27.10
C SER A 160 11.17 1.88 -26.12
N VAL A 161 11.84 2.70 -25.30
CA VAL A 161 11.17 3.80 -24.62
C VAL A 161 11.04 4.91 -25.67
N LYS A 162 9.83 5.15 -26.16
CA LYS A 162 9.45 6.42 -26.77
C LYS A 162 8.88 7.33 -25.71
#